data_525d23cba3ca805d72f55351cc399ebb
#
_entry.id   525d23cba3ca805d72f55351cc399ebb
#
_cell.length_a   1.000
_cell.length_b   1.000
_cell.length_c   1.000
_cell.angle_alpha   90.00
_cell.angle_beta   90.00
_cell.angle_gamma   90.00
#
_symmetry.space_group_name_H-M   'P 1'
#
loop_
_entity.id
_entity.type
_entity.pdbx_description
1 polymer ?
#
loop_
_entity_poly.entity_id
_entity_poly.type
_entity_poly.pdbx_seq_one_letter_code
_entity_poly.pdbx_strand_id
1 'polypeptide(L)'
;MINVRPLFFLVLGSLASVQMAASTPADSVDENRWTTNFSLQSDWHLANKSQEGTNRLSSISYLDGVLRNKFLEFGARLEYKQYPLPGREEEKGWGLPYFYARGRYRSFDLTLGDFYEQFGSGLLFRAYEDRFLGLDNAVRGALLRYSHRDLLRFKALVGQPRNYFDRGSRLFSTERGFVTGGDLEFSLENLRMLSSLKARGGTLQLGAGFLSKQEDPNELASLRGGVISYLRQPRTTASWGMRGAFSLPAFNVNAEYAHKDYDPNRTNGFIFRPGSVALLTATYLWGKSSLFVGARRSENFDSRSSRLAEGNALRLNFLQPFTKQQTYSLAAFYPYATQPNGEWAFQGAFDTSISDGSGKGKRRKTNLKIYGSLAMGLRKHWVRSEGETNPSAPELMGTDGYTTDFFGMKDLLFREIGVEVSRKVSQNYSFVLGYTHQDYNQRLLQGHAANGDIIHSHIFLYEGRHRLSTQLTLRTELQYFLSRQDSGDWCYGSVECSILPHFILSASDLWNVSHAREHYYMFSASGSWTRHNVRLSYGRTCAGVNCSGGICRYLPETNGLTLSYLLNL
;
A
#
# COMPACT_ATOMS: atom_id res chain seq x y z
N MET A 1 5.00 -41.06 -2.46
CA MET A 1 3.52 -41.13 -2.38
C MET A 1 3.08 -40.15 -1.30
N ILE A 2 2.56 -39.00 -1.70
CA ILE A 2 2.11 -37.95 -0.79
C ILE A 2 0.66 -38.27 -0.46
N ASN A 3 0.41 -38.64 0.78
CA ASN A 3 -0.94 -38.96 1.26
C ASN A 3 -1.69 -37.65 1.53
N VAL A 4 -2.35 -37.10 0.52
CA VAL A 4 -3.24 -35.94 0.64
C VAL A 4 -4.57 -36.45 1.18
N ARG A 5 -4.74 -36.46 2.48
CA ARG A 5 -6.01 -36.85 3.11
C ARG A 5 -7.08 -35.76 2.96
N PRO A 6 -8.34 -36.15 2.84
CA PRO A 6 -9.43 -35.40 2.21
C PRO A 6 -10.16 -34.43 3.14
N LEU A 7 -9.44 -33.56 3.87
CA LEU A 7 -10.11 -32.50 4.66
C LEU A 7 -10.71 -31.42 3.75
N PHE A 8 -10.19 -31.25 2.56
CA PHE A 8 -10.65 -30.25 1.59
C PHE A 8 -12.00 -30.62 0.97
N PHE A 9 -12.31 -31.91 0.83
CA PHE A 9 -13.59 -32.37 0.30
C PHE A 9 -14.75 -32.26 1.30
N LEU A 10 -14.48 -32.29 2.60
CA LEU A 10 -15.51 -32.14 3.64
C LEU A 10 -16.04 -30.71 3.76
N VAL A 11 -15.19 -29.72 3.56
CA VAL A 11 -15.58 -28.29 3.59
C VAL A 11 -16.36 -27.92 2.32
N LEU A 12 -15.99 -28.47 1.16
CA LEU A 12 -16.71 -28.25 -0.11
C LEU A 12 -18.05 -29.03 -0.15
N GLY A 13 -18.10 -30.23 0.41
CA GLY A 13 -19.30 -31.04 0.45
C GLY A 13 -20.41 -30.48 1.37
N SER A 14 -20.05 -29.87 2.49
CA SER A 14 -21.01 -29.22 3.40
C SER A 14 -21.50 -27.86 2.90
N LEU A 15 -20.70 -27.15 2.07
CA LEU A 15 -21.11 -25.88 1.45
C LEU A 15 -22.05 -26.09 0.24
N ALA A 16 -21.98 -27.25 -0.42
CA ALA A 16 -22.88 -27.58 -1.55
C ALA A 16 -24.33 -27.86 -1.13
N SER A 17 -24.59 -28.11 0.14
CA SER A 17 -25.95 -28.36 0.67
C SER A 17 -26.69 -27.11 1.15
N VAL A 18 -26.02 -25.93 1.18
CA VAL A 18 -26.73 -24.66 1.38
C VAL A 18 -27.32 -24.23 0.04
N GLN A 19 -28.50 -24.72 -0.29
CA GLN A 19 -29.28 -24.20 -1.40
C GLN A 19 -29.64 -22.74 -1.13
N MET A 20 -28.85 -21.82 -1.70
CA MET A 20 -29.23 -20.42 -1.77
C MET A 20 -30.41 -20.28 -2.72
N ALA A 21 -31.53 -19.80 -2.20
CA ALA A 21 -32.64 -19.34 -3.01
C ALA A 21 -32.15 -18.33 -4.04
N ALA A 22 -32.34 -18.63 -5.32
CA ALA A 22 -32.04 -17.72 -6.40
C ALA A 22 -32.78 -16.40 -6.13
N SER A 23 -32.08 -15.30 -6.25
CA SER A 23 -32.64 -13.96 -6.14
C SER A 23 -33.67 -13.76 -7.23
N THR A 24 -34.93 -13.75 -6.84
CA THR A 24 -36.04 -13.21 -7.63
C THR A 24 -35.90 -11.69 -7.74
N PRO A 25 -36.30 -11.06 -8.87
CA PRO A 25 -36.17 -9.60 -9.02
C PRO A 25 -37.15 -8.88 -8.09
N ALA A 26 -36.63 -7.87 -7.45
CA ALA A 26 -37.27 -6.69 -6.86
C ALA A 26 -38.75 -6.80 -6.41
N ASP A 27 -38.98 -7.56 -5.36
CA ASP A 27 -40.04 -7.28 -4.40
C ASP A 27 -39.40 -6.68 -3.15
N SER A 28 -40.10 -5.79 -2.47
CA SER A 28 -39.65 -5.02 -1.30
C SER A 28 -38.74 -5.84 -0.40
N VAL A 29 -37.44 -5.56 -0.46
CA VAL A 29 -36.44 -6.25 0.35
C VAL A 29 -36.78 -5.98 1.81
N ASP A 30 -37.22 -7.00 2.54
CA ASP A 30 -37.35 -6.92 3.99
C ASP A 30 -35.96 -6.63 4.58
N GLU A 31 -35.70 -5.36 4.93
CA GLU A 31 -34.42 -4.87 5.43
C GLU A 31 -33.96 -5.58 6.71
N ASN A 32 -34.85 -6.34 7.37
CA ASN A 32 -34.52 -7.14 8.55
C ASN A 32 -34.05 -8.56 8.21
N ARG A 33 -34.10 -8.96 6.93
CA ARG A 33 -33.63 -10.29 6.51
C ARG A 33 -32.13 -10.43 6.67
N TRP A 34 -31.70 -11.55 7.23
CA TRP A 34 -30.27 -11.91 7.28
C TRP A 34 -29.76 -12.29 5.89
N THR A 35 -28.63 -11.74 5.54
CA THR A 35 -27.88 -12.09 4.32
C THR A 35 -26.51 -12.62 4.69
N THR A 36 -26.04 -13.62 3.96
CA THR A 36 -24.73 -14.23 4.12
C THR A 36 -23.91 -14.01 2.87
N ASN A 37 -22.63 -13.65 3.05
CA ASN A 37 -21.66 -13.62 1.99
C ASN A 37 -20.44 -14.44 2.42
N PHE A 38 -19.92 -15.27 1.51
CA PHE A 38 -18.70 -16.01 1.71
C PHE A 38 -17.74 -15.74 0.55
N SER A 39 -16.46 -15.59 0.86
CA SER A 39 -15.42 -15.60 -0.15
C SER A 39 -14.29 -16.53 0.24
N LEU A 40 -13.78 -17.29 -0.72
CA LEU A 40 -12.62 -18.15 -0.57
C LEU A 40 -11.55 -17.68 -1.56
N GLN A 41 -10.41 -17.31 -1.04
CA GLN A 41 -9.19 -17.09 -1.83
C GLN A 41 -8.18 -18.17 -1.47
N SER A 42 -7.58 -18.80 -2.47
CA SER A 42 -6.56 -19.81 -2.26
C SER A 42 -5.46 -19.68 -3.31
N ASP A 43 -4.23 -19.48 -2.85
CA ASP A 43 -3.04 -19.36 -3.68
C ASP A 43 -2.11 -20.53 -3.41
N TRP A 44 -1.66 -21.19 -4.48
CA TRP A 44 -0.80 -22.37 -4.46
C TRP A 44 0.40 -22.13 -5.34
N HIS A 45 1.58 -22.52 -4.88
CA HIS A 45 2.79 -22.48 -5.65
C HIS A 45 3.51 -23.84 -5.59
N LEU A 46 3.76 -24.43 -6.74
CA LEU A 46 4.53 -25.68 -6.88
C LEU A 46 5.87 -25.34 -7.54
N ALA A 47 6.93 -25.30 -6.74
CA ALA A 47 8.28 -25.01 -7.21
C ALA A 47 8.85 -26.15 -8.08
N ASN A 48 9.56 -25.81 -9.15
CA ASN A 48 10.24 -26.80 -10.02
C ASN A 48 11.34 -27.55 -9.26
N LYS A 49 12.08 -26.85 -8.38
CA LYS A 49 13.10 -27.43 -7.51
C LYS A 49 12.80 -27.04 -6.05
N SER A 50 13.06 -27.95 -5.12
CA SER A 50 13.06 -27.63 -3.71
C SER A 50 14.28 -26.77 -3.40
N GLN A 51 14.08 -25.61 -2.78
CA GLN A 51 15.18 -24.89 -2.11
C GLN A 51 15.48 -25.59 -0.78
N GLU A 52 16.74 -25.54 -0.33
CA GLU A 52 17.16 -26.17 0.91
C GLU A 52 16.27 -25.70 2.09
N GLY A 53 15.65 -26.64 2.80
CA GLY A 53 14.76 -26.36 3.92
C GLY A 53 13.31 -25.98 3.56
N THR A 54 12.92 -25.87 2.27
CA THR A 54 11.57 -25.53 1.86
C THR A 54 10.86 -26.69 1.15
N ASN A 55 9.52 -26.74 1.28
CA ASN A 55 8.72 -27.70 0.52
C ASN A 55 8.46 -27.18 -0.89
N ARG A 56 8.42 -28.10 -1.86
CA ARG A 56 8.06 -27.77 -3.25
C ARG A 56 6.65 -27.16 -3.37
N LEU A 57 5.73 -27.57 -2.51
CA LEU A 57 4.36 -27.07 -2.51
C LEU A 57 4.17 -26.05 -1.40
N SER A 58 3.81 -24.83 -1.76
CA SER A 58 3.41 -23.75 -0.85
C SER A 58 1.95 -23.40 -1.08
N SER A 59 1.23 -23.04 -0.01
CA SER A 59 -0.17 -22.64 -0.13
C SER A 59 -0.62 -21.73 1.00
N ILE A 60 -1.51 -20.81 0.65
CA ILE A 60 -2.22 -19.94 1.58
C ILE A 60 -3.68 -19.85 1.16
N SER A 61 -4.59 -19.99 2.12
CA SER A 61 -6.03 -19.91 1.88
C SER A 61 -6.70 -19.03 2.92
N TYR A 62 -7.64 -18.21 2.45
CA TYR A 62 -8.47 -17.31 3.25
C TYR A 62 -9.93 -17.64 2.99
N LEU A 63 -10.69 -17.93 4.04
CA LEU A 63 -12.13 -18.07 3.98
C LEU A 63 -12.74 -16.96 4.82
N ASP A 64 -13.34 -15.97 4.16
CA ASP A 64 -14.06 -14.88 4.78
C ASP A 64 -15.55 -15.18 4.76
N GLY A 65 -16.22 -14.99 5.90
CA GLY A 65 -17.67 -15.12 6.06
C GLY A 65 -18.24 -13.87 6.71
N VAL A 66 -19.34 -13.35 6.16
CA VAL A 66 -20.08 -12.22 6.70
C VAL A 66 -21.56 -12.57 6.77
N LEU A 67 -22.14 -12.38 7.95
CA LEU A 67 -23.58 -12.48 8.22
C LEU A 67 -24.09 -11.11 8.63
N ARG A 68 -25.07 -10.56 7.92
CA ARG A 68 -25.57 -9.20 8.21
C ARG A 68 -27.08 -9.06 8.02
N ASN A 69 -27.64 -8.16 8.82
CA ASN A 69 -28.97 -7.57 8.59
C ASN A 69 -28.87 -6.03 8.64
N LYS A 70 -29.99 -5.34 8.74
CA LYS A 70 -30.06 -3.87 8.83
C LYS A 70 -29.23 -3.30 9.99
N PHE A 71 -29.25 -3.94 11.16
CA PHE A 71 -28.69 -3.41 12.41
C PHE A 71 -27.39 -4.08 12.83
N LEU A 72 -27.21 -5.36 12.50
CA LEU A 72 -26.11 -6.18 12.98
C LEU A 72 -25.34 -6.81 11.83
N GLU A 73 -24.02 -6.90 12.01
CA GLU A 73 -23.13 -7.56 11.08
C GLU A 73 -22.07 -8.34 11.89
N PHE A 74 -21.86 -9.59 11.53
CA PHE A 74 -20.81 -10.45 12.09
C PHE A 74 -19.91 -10.90 10.97
N GLY A 75 -18.62 -10.78 11.16
CA GLY A 75 -17.62 -11.23 10.19
C GLY A 75 -16.55 -12.07 10.85
N ALA A 76 -16.04 -13.06 10.11
CA ALA A 76 -14.93 -13.88 10.55
C ALA A 76 -14.10 -14.34 9.35
N ARG A 77 -12.78 -14.50 9.56
CA ARG A 77 -11.83 -15.03 8.59
C ARG A 77 -11.10 -16.22 9.18
N LEU A 78 -11.12 -17.33 8.45
CA LEU A 78 -10.27 -18.50 8.67
C LEU A 78 -9.08 -18.42 7.70
N GLU A 79 -7.86 -18.48 8.22
CA GLU A 79 -6.63 -18.59 7.43
C GLU A 79 -6.02 -19.97 7.59
N TYR A 80 -5.61 -20.55 6.47
CA TYR A 80 -4.86 -21.80 6.45
C TYR A 80 -3.61 -21.67 5.59
N LYS A 81 -2.45 -21.95 6.18
CA LYS A 81 -1.14 -21.87 5.55
C LYS A 81 -0.40 -23.17 5.80
N GLN A 82 -0.41 -24.05 4.82
CA GLN A 82 0.25 -25.35 4.96
C GLN A 82 1.77 -25.18 4.93
N TYR A 83 2.24 -24.50 3.92
CA TYR A 83 3.61 -24.05 3.77
C TYR A 83 3.56 -22.61 3.28
N PRO A 84 4.28 -21.67 3.94
CA PRO A 84 4.23 -20.28 3.53
C PRO A 84 4.72 -20.14 2.09
N LEU A 85 4.12 -19.17 1.38
CA LEU A 85 4.61 -18.76 0.07
C LEU A 85 6.02 -18.18 0.21
N PRO A 86 6.86 -18.25 -0.84
CA PRO A 86 8.21 -17.67 -0.82
C PRO A 86 8.22 -16.23 -0.32
N GLY A 87 9.14 -15.94 0.59
CA GLY A 87 9.21 -14.66 1.30
C GLY A 87 8.22 -14.51 2.48
N ARG A 88 7.55 -15.61 2.92
CA ARG A 88 6.61 -15.64 4.05
C ARG A 88 6.83 -16.86 4.95
N GLU A 89 8.08 -17.25 5.15
CA GLU A 89 8.47 -18.56 5.71
C GLU A 89 8.12 -18.78 7.18
N GLU A 90 7.80 -17.72 7.93
CA GLU A 90 7.59 -17.78 9.39
C GLU A 90 6.23 -18.37 9.81
N GLU A 91 5.35 -18.71 8.86
CA GLU A 91 3.95 -18.99 9.16
C GLU A 91 3.49 -20.36 8.70
N LYS A 92 3.06 -21.21 9.61
CA LYS A 92 2.40 -22.49 9.32
C LYS A 92 1.16 -22.68 10.16
N GLY A 93 0.16 -23.36 9.61
CA GLY A 93 -1.02 -23.80 10.31
C GLY A 93 -2.28 -23.04 9.97
N TRP A 94 -3.28 -23.16 10.80
CA TRP A 94 -4.57 -22.49 10.65
C TRP A 94 -4.83 -21.54 11.82
N GLY A 95 -5.68 -20.57 11.64
CA GLY A 95 -6.09 -19.63 12.66
C GLY A 95 -7.36 -18.89 12.30
N LEU A 96 -7.94 -18.23 13.31
CA LEU A 96 -9.05 -17.29 13.18
C LEU A 96 -8.54 -15.88 13.54
N PRO A 97 -7.72 -15.27 12.66
CA PRO A 97 -7.00 -14.05 12.99
C PRO A 97 -7.87 -12.80 12.97
N TYR A 98 -9.03 -12.84 12.32
CA TYR A 98 -9.92 -11.69 12.14
C TYR A 98 -11.36 -12.09 12.41
N PHE A 99 -12.02 -11.41 13.35
CA PHE A 99 -13.45 -11.56 13.61
C PHE A 99 -14.00 -10.30 14.28
N TYR A 100 -15.25 -9.98 13.97
CA TYR A 100 -15.90 -8.79 14.54
C TYR A 100 -17.42 -8.96 14.65
N ALA A 101 -18.00 -8.14 15.53
CA ALA A 101 -19.42 -7.87 15.62
C ALA A 101 -19.63 -6.36 15.47
N ARG A 102 -20.54 -5.94 14.62
CA ARG A 102 -20.84 -4.54 14.32
C ARG A 102 -22.32 -4.27 14.48
N GLY A 103 -22.65 -3.26 15.27
CA GLY A 103 -24.01 -2.77 15.47
C GLY A 103 -24.18 -1.37 14.89
N ARG A 104 -25.27 -1.16 14.15
CA ARG A 104 -25.64 0.15 13.59
C ARG A 104 -27.01 0.57 14.10
N TYR A 105 -27.05 1.74 14.71
CA TYR A 105 -28.31 2.32 15.16
C TYR A 105 -28.32 3.83 14.96
N ARG A 106 -29.21 4.32 14.11
CA ARG A 106 -29.30 5.74 13.72
C ARG A 106 -27.94 6.26 13.22
N SER A 107 -27.37 7.22 13.95
CA SER A 107 -26.09 7.86 13.65
C SER A 107 -24.88 7.17 14.25
N PHE A 108 -25.08 6.12 15.03
CA PHE A 108 -24.04 5.38 15.71
C PHE A 108 -23.72 4.06 15.00
N ASP A 109 -22.45 3.73 14.94
CA ASP A 109 -21.89 2.50 14.40
C ASP A 109 -20.77 2.05 15.36
N LEU A 110 -21.01 0.90 16.03
CA LEU A 110 -20.07 0.32 16.99
C LEU A 110 -19.57 -1.01 16.44
N THR A 111 -18.26 -1.15 16.34
CA THR A 111 -17.60 -2.41 16.00
C THR A 111 -16.79 -2.90 17.20
N LEU A 112 -16.98 -4.17 17.58
CA LEU A 112 -16.22 -4.89 18.60
C LEU A 112 -15.49 -6.06 17.93
N GLY A 113 -14.23 -6.28 18.28
CA GLY A 113 -13.35 -7.25 17.64
C GLY A 113 -12.35 -6.60 16.71
N ASP A 114 -12.04 -7.22 15.58
CA ASP A 114 -11.05 -6.73 14.63
C ASP A 114 -11.67 -5.72 13.66
N PHE A 115 -10.96 -4.62 13.41
CA PHE A 115 -11.42 -3.60 12.47
C PHE A 115 -10.27 -2.91 11.76
N TYR A 116 -10.58 -2.34 10.59
CA TYR A 116 -9.74 -1.43 9.83
C TYR A 116 -10.31 -0.01 9.93
N GLU A 117 -9.45 0.97 10.11
CA GLU A 117 -9.85 2.38 10.16
C GLU A 117 -8.68 3.29 9.77
N GLN A 118 -9.03 4.50 9.32
CA GLN A 118 -8.06 5.53 8.94
C GLN A 118 -8.53 6.91 9.41
N PHE A 119 -7.59 7.74 9.88
CA PHE A 119 -7.79 9.15 10.21
C PHE A 119 -7.20 10.02 9.11
N GLY A 120 -8.03 10.88 8.48
CA GLY A 120 -7.60 11.73 7.38
C GLY A 120 -6.94 10.97 6.23
N SER A 121 -5.78 11.40 5.79
CA SER A 121 -4.97 10.74 4.75
C SER A 121 -4.22 9.50 5.25
N GLY A 122 -4.28 9.21 6.56
CA GLY A 122 -3.55 8.12 7.20
C GLY A 122 -2.22 8.53 7.83
N LEU A 123 -1.87 9.80 7.79
CA LEU A 123 -0.61 10.27 8.41
C LEU A 123 -0.55 9.98 9.89
N LEU A 124 -1.68 10.16 10.60
CA LEU A 124 -1.76 9.91 12.03
C LEU A 124 -2.04 8.44 12.34
N PHE A 125 -3.05 7.86 11.66
CA PHE A 125 -3.46 6.48 11.88
C PHE A 125 -4.04 5.86 10.62
N ARG A 126 -3.58 4.64 10.28
CA ARG A 126 -4.15 3.78 9.23
C ARG A 126 -3.94 2.31 9.56
N ALA A 127 -5.05 1.61 9.71
CA ALA A 127 -5.10 0.15 9.78
C ALA A 127 -5.75 -0.39 8.50
N TYR A 128 -5.09 -1.33 7.82
CA TYR A 128 -5.57 -1.91 6.57
C TYR A 128 -4.89 -3.26 6.27
N GLU A 129 -5.40 -3.96 5.28
CA GLU A 129 -4.84 -5.21 4.77
C GLU A 129 -4.31 -5.03 3.34
N ASP A 130 -3.15 -5.59 3.08
CA ASP A 130 -2.62 -5.84 1.73
C ASP A 130 -2.01 -7.25 1.71
N ARG A 131 -2.79 -8.21 1.20
CA ARG A 131 -2.40 -9.64 1.16
C ARG A 131 -1.19 -9.88 0.28
N PHE A 132 -1.00 -9.07 -0.77
CA PHE A 132 0.13 -9.18 -1.67
C PHE A 132 1.45 -8.83 -0.96
N LEU A 133 1.44 -7.76 -0.19
CA LEU A 133 2.60 -7.34 0.61
C LEU A 133 2.73 -8.12 1.93
N GLY A 134 1.74 -8.92 2.30
CA GLY A 134 1.70 -9.58 3.60
C GLY A 134 1.58 -8.57 4.75
N LEU A 135 0.79 -7.53 4.56
CA LEU A 135 0.48 -6.54 5.57
C LEU A 135 -0.96 -6.74 6.05
N ASP A 136 -1.13 -6.81 7.35
CA ASP A 136 -2.42 -6.74 8.01
C ASP A 136 -2.19 -6.21 9.43
N ASN A 137 -2.57 -4.96 9.65
CA ASN A 137 -2.47 -4.27 10.93
C ASN A 137 -3.86 -3.94 11.50
N ALA A 138 -4.86 -4.81 11.26
CA ALA A 138 -6.16 -4.70 11.90
C ALA A 138 -6.02 -4.45 13.40
N VAL A 139 -6.89 -3.62 13.96
CA VAL A 139 -6.91 -3.36 15.40
C VAL A 139 -7.98 -4.24 16.04
N ARG A 140 -7.59 -4.99 17.06
CA ARG A 140 -8.50 -5.76 17.90
C ARG A 140 -8.92 -4.95 19.10
N GLY A 141 -10.21 -4.64 19.21
CA GLY A 141 -10.73 -3.80 20.30
C GLY A 141 -12.12 -3.29 20.02
N ALA A 142 -12.33 -1.99 20.19
CA ALA A 142 -13.59 -1.32 19.95
C ALA A 142 -13.42 -0.07 19.08
N LEU A 143 -14.34 0.13 18.16
CA LEU A 143 -14.39 1.30 17.29
C LEU A 143 -15.82 1.85 17.27
N LEU A 144 -15.97 3.10 17.67
CA LEU A 144 -17.21 3.86 17.61
C LEU A 144 -17.11 4.88 16.47
N ARG A 145 -18.11 4.92 15.59
CA ARG A 145 -18.32 5.96 14.60
C ARG A 145 -19.65 6.66 14.86
N TYR A 146 -19.64 7.95 14.75
CA TYR A 146 -20.83 8.79 14.86
C TYR A 146 -20.87 9.79 13.71
N SER A 147 -22.02 9.95 13.06
CA SER A 147 -22.20 10.98 12.05
C SER A 147 -23.50 11.74 12.27
N HIS A 148 -23.43 13.08 12.18
CA HIS A 148 -24.57 13.93 12.37
C HIS A 148 -24.79 14.83 11.15
N ARG A 149 -25.93 14.65 10.45
CA ARG A 149 -26.43 15.51 9.36
C ARG A 149 -25.39 15.87 8.29
N ASP A 150 -24.48 14.96 7.96
CA ASP A 150 -23.33 15.23 7.06
C ASP A 150 -22.43 16.42 7.47
N LEU A 151 -22.69 17.02 8.61
CA LEU A 151 -21.91 18.14 9.14
C LEU A 151 -20.72 17.65 9.96
N LEU A 152 -20.94 16.64 10.79
CA LEU A 152 -19.97 16.16 11.76
C LEU A 152 -19.78 14.64 11.60
N ARG A 153 -18.53 14.22 11.50
CA ARG A 153 -18.11 12.81 11.65
C ARG A 153 -17.13 12.71 12.81
N PHE A 154 -17.39 11.78 13.70
CA PHE A 154 -16.53 11.46 14.82
C PHE A 154 -16.22 9.97 14.83
N LYS A 155 -14.97 9.65 15.14
CA LYS A 155 -14.49 8.28 15.33
C LYS A 155 -13.71 8.20 16.63
N ALA A 156 -13.89 7.11 17.38
CA ALA A 156 -13.07 6.79 18.54
C ALA A 156 -12.71 5.32 18.52
N LEU A 157 -11.48 5.01 18.81
CA LEU A 157 -10.99 3.63 18.83
C LEU A 157 -10.12 3.36 20.06
N VAL A 158 -10.15 2.10 20.49
CA VAL A 158 -9.23 1.54 21.47
C VAL A 158 -8.96 0.09 21.10
N GLY A 159 -7.71 -0.33 21.16
CA GLY A 159 -7.37 -1.72 20.90
C GLY A 159 -5.88 -1.94 20.69
N GLN A 160 -5.57 -3.13 20.22
CA GLN A 160 -4.20 -3.57 19.97
C GLN A 160 -4.04 -3.98 18.50
N PRO A 161 -3.10 -3.36 17.74
CA PRO A 161 -2.82 -3.76 16.38
C PRO A 161 -2.31 -5.20 16.32
N ARG A 162 -2.77 -5.90 15.31
CA ARG A 162 -2.31 -7.24 15.00
C ARG A 162 -1.05 -7.18 14.12
N ASN A 163 -0.19 -8.17 14.22
CA ASN A 163 0.83 -8.43 13.22
C ASN A 163 0.27 -9.42 12.17
N TYR A 164 0.61 -9.25 10.90
CA TYR A 164 0.16 -10.14 9.82
C TYR A 164 0.42 -11.62 10.11
N PHE A 165 1.54 -11.91 10.77
CA PHE A 165 1.96 -13.26 11.12
C PHE A 165 1.30 -13.84 12.38
N ASP A 166 0.39 -13.12 13.01
CA ASP A 166 -0.32 -13.59 14.19
C ASP A 166 -1.53 -14.46 13.79
N ARG A 167 -1.53 -15.72 14.23
CA ARG A 167 -2.63 -16.68 13.97
C ARG A 167 -3.92 -16.36 14.73
N GLY A 168 -3.94 -15.32 15.55
CA GLY A 168 -5.08 -15.01 16.40
C GLY A 168 -5.26 -15.96 17.59
N SER A 169 -4.23 -16.73 17.95
CA SER A 169 -4.28 -17.68 19.07
C SER A 169 -4.41 -16.99 20.43
N ARG A 170 -4.03 -15.70 20.52
CA ARG A 170 -4.19 -14.87 21.70
C ARG A 170 -5.06 -13.67 21.38
N LEU A 171 -6.01 -13.34 22.26
CA LEU A 171 -6.84 -12.15 22.12
C LEU A 171 -5.99 -10.88 22.19
N PHE A 172 -5.09 -10.79 23.14
CA PHE A 172 -4.15 -9.70 23.33
C PHE A 172 -2.75 -10.23 23.62
N SER A 173 -1.72 -9.47 23.27
CA SER A 173 -0.32 -9.81 23.48
C SER A 173 0.40 -8.69 24.25
N THR A 174 1.28 -9.04 25.17
CA THR A 174 2.13 -8.07 25.90
C THR A 174 3.20 -7.41 25.01
N GLU A 175 3.55 -8.04 23.90
CA GLU A 175 4.57 -7.53 22.95
C GLU A 175 4.05 -6.44 22.01
N ARG A 176 2.75 -6.22 21.99
CA ARG A 176 2.08 -5.24 21.12
C ARG A 176 1.45 -4.17 21.98
N GLY A 177 1.85 -2.93 21.82
CA GLY A 177 1.27 -1.83 22.59
C GLY A 177 -0.22 -1.62 22.28
N PHE A 178 -0.94 -1.03 23.22
CA PHE A 178 -2.31 -0.57 23.02
C PHE A 178 -2.33 0.79 22.36
N VAL A 179 -3.36 1.02 21.53
CA VAL A 179 -3.63 2.30 20.89
C VAL A 179 -5.02 2.77 21.28
N THR A 180 -5.12 4.07 21.56
CA THR A 180 -6.39 4.78 21.80
C THR A 180 -6.37 6.03 20.94
N GLY A 181 -7.44 6.30 20.21
CA GLY A 181 -7.46 7.45 19.32
C GLY A 181 -8.86 7.96 19.05
N GLY A 182 -8.90 9.20 18.56
CA GLY A 182 -10.11 9.84 18.11
C GLY A 182 -9.85 10.74 16.91
N ASP A 183 -10.85 10.85 16.04
CA ASP A 183 -10.82 11.68 14.84
C ASP A 183 -12.14 12.41 14.69
N LEU A 184 -12.06 13.70 14.41
CA LEU A 184 -13.19 14.59 14.26
C LEU A 184 -13.08 15.31 12.92
N GLU A 185 -14.17 15.32 12.16
CA GLU A 185 -14.24 15.99 10.86
C GLU A 185 -15.53 16.79 10.73
N PHE A 186 -15.39 18.06 10.33
CA PHE A 186 -16.47 18.97 10.04
C PHE A 186 -16.55 19.26 8.54
N SER A 187 -17.73 19.08 7.96
CA SER A 187 -18.06 19.49 6.58
C SER A 187 -18.78 20.83 6.63
N LEU A 188 -18.00 21.92 6.66
CA LEU A 188 -18.47 23.28 6.94
C LEU A 188 -19.39 23.84 5.85
N GLU A 189 -19.29 23.34 4.61
CA GLU A 189 -20.19 23.70 3.51
C GLU A 189 -21.66 23.37 3.81
N ASN A 190 -21.93 22.52 4.78
CA ASN A 190 -23.28 22.18 5.25
C ASN A 190 -23.83 23.17 6.29
N LEU A 191 -23.03 24.14 6.72
CA LEU A 191 -23.50 25.23 7.54
C LEU A 191 -24.28 26.23 6.70
N ARG A 192 -25.37 26.80 7.27
CA ARG A 192 -26.23 27.78 6.61
C ARG A 192 -25.45 29.01 6.10
N MET A 193 -24.45 29.45 6.84
CA MET A 193 -23.60 30.59 6.48
C MET A 193 -22.71 30.34 5.24
N LEU A 194 -22.42 29.07 4.89
CA LEU A 194 -21.62 28.69 3.73
C LEU A 194 -22.47 28.08 2.59
N SER A 195 -23.79 28.28 2.63
CA SER A 195 -24.70 27.79 1.57
C SER A 195 -24.35 28.29 0.19
N SER A 196 -23.80 29.50 0.06
CA SER A 196 -23.31 30.05 -1.23
C SER A 196 -22.10 29.27 -1.78
N LEU A 197 -21.21 28.78 -0.91
CA LEU A 197 -20.11 27.91 -1.30
C LEU A 197 -20.66 26.58 -1.84
N LYS A 198 -21.55 25.94 -1.09
CA LYS A 198 -22.22 24.69 -1.49
C LYS A 198 -22.98 24.84 -2.79
N ALA A 199 -23.71 25.95 -2.99
CA ALA A 199 -24.45 26.23 -4.23
C ALA A 199 -23.53 26.34 -5.46
N ARG A 200 -22.27 26.72 -5.28
CA ARG A 200 -21.23 26.75 -6.34
C ARG A 200 -20.51 25.40 -6.50
N GLY A 201 -20.97 24.34 -5.85
CA GLY A 201 -20.33 23.02 -5.84
C GLY A 201 -19.04 22.97 -5.04
N GLY A 202 -18.83 23.94 -4.12
CA GLY A 202 -17.66 23.99 -3.26
C GLY A 202 -17.84 23.19 -1.96
N THR A 203 -16.74 22.67 -1.43
CA THR A 203 -16.68 22.02 -0.11
C THR A 203 -15.57 22.63 0.74
N LEU A 204 -15.76 22.65 2.04
CA LEU A 204 -14.77 23.05 3.02
C LEU A 204 -14.83 22.10 4.21
N GLN A 205 -13.81 21.28 4.34
CA GLN A 205 -13.71 20.28 5.40
C GLN A 205 -12.53 20.61 6.31
N LEU A 206 -12.75 20.54 7.62
CA LEU A 206 -11.71 20.64 8.62
C LEU A 206 -11.74 19.40 9.50
N GLY A 207 -10.57 18.88 9.85
CA GLY A 207 -10.47 17.72 10.71
C GLY A 207 -9.32 17.83 11.70
N ALA A 208 -9.47 17.14 12.82
CA ALA A 208 -8.43 16.96 13.82
C ALA A 208 -8.46 15.54 14.36
N GLY A 209 -7.30 15.00 14.65
CA GLY A 209 -7.15 13.64 15.18
C GLY A 209 -6.14 13.60 16.32
N PHE A 210 -6.31 12.62 17.17
CA PHE A 210 -5.41 12.32 18.27
C PHE A 210 -5.21 10.81 18.36
N LEU A 211 -3.98 10.37 18.63
CA LEU A 211 -3.60 8.97 18.84
C LEU A 211 -2.65 8.88 20.02
N SER A 212 -2.92 7.98 20.94
CA SER A 212 -2.05 7.63 22.05
C SER A 212 -1.65 6.16 21.94
N LYS A 213 -0.36 5.90 21.96
CA LYS A 213 0.24 4.57 22.06
C LYS A 213 0.68 4.32 23.49
N GLN A 214 0.35 3.15 24.04
CA GLN A 214 0.78 2.70 25.37
C GLN A 214 1.53 1.38 25.24
N GLU A 215 2.77 1.35 25.70
CA GLU A 215 3.66 0.20 25.63
C GLU A 215 4.56 0.18 26.86
N ASP A 216 4.74 -0.97 27.49
CA ASP A 216 5.66 -1.11 28.60
C ASP A 216 7.10 -0.90 28.15
N PRO A 217 7.94 -0.24 28.99
CA PRO A 217 9.35 -0.05 28.68
C PRO A 217 10.09 -1.38 28.54
N ASN A 218 10.96 -1.49 27.54
CA ASN A 218 11.87 -2.61 27.38
C ASN A 218 13.19 -2.32 28.09
N GLU A 219 13.87 -3.34 28.58
CA GLU A 219 15.21 -3.22 29.14
C GLU A 219 16.25 -3.07 28.01
N LEU A 220 16.52 -1.83 27.61
CA LEU A 220 17.54 -1.50 26.64
C LEU A 220 18.68 -0.76 27.34
N ALA A 221 19.90 -1.24 27.12
CA ALA A 221 21.11 -0.64 27.66
C ALA A 221 22.04 -0.15 26.55
N SER A 222 22.69 0.97 26.77
CA SER A 222 23.77 1.52 25.96
C SER A 222 25.06 1.52 26.76
N LEU A 223 26.18 1.16 26.12
CA LEU A 223 27.51 1.22 26.72
C LEU A 223 28.24 2.46 26.18
N ARG A 224 28.46 3.46 27.03
CA ARG A 224 29.18 4.68 26.69
C ARG A 224 30.36 4.91 27.61
N GLY A 225 31.55 5.08 27.05
CA GLY A 225 32.75 5.35 27.85
C GLY A 225 32.99 4.30 28.94
N GLY A 226 32.60 3.03 28.75
CA GLY A 226 32.68 1.98 29.75
C GLY A 226 31.54 1.95 30.79
N VAL A 227 30.55 2.86 30.68
CA VAL A 227 29.40 2.92 31.59
C VAL A 227 28.15 2.35 30.92
N ILE A 228 27.49 1.40 31.56
CA ILE A 228 26.19 0.86 31.12
C ILE A 228 25.09 1.81 31.59
N SER A 229 24.35 2.35 30.65
CA SER A 229 23.21 3.24 30.89
C SER A 229 21.92 2.61 30.34
N TYR A 230 20.90 2.53 31.18
CA TYR A 230 19.58 2.02 30.76
C TYR A 230 18.73 3.13 30.16
N LEU A 231 18.09 2.81 29.04
CA LEU A 231 17.23 3.75 28.32
C LEU A 231 15.88 3.94 29.03
N ARG A 232 15.61 5.15 29.48
CA ARG A 232 14.34 5.50 30.15
C ARG A 232 13.27 5.80 29.09
N GLN A 233 12.53 4.78 28.70
CA GLN A 233 11.52 4.88 27.63
C GLN A 233 10.17 5.41 28.18
N PRO A 234 9.44 6.25 27.40
CA PRO A 234 8.10 6.67 27.79
C PRO A 234 7.12 5.50 27.68
N ARG A 235 6.22 5.34 28.66
CA ARG A 235 5.12 4.35 28.58
C ARG A 235 4.05 4.75 27.61
N THR A 236 3.86 6.06 27.41
CA THR A 236 2.82 6.62 26.57
C THR A 236 3.47 7.59 25.57
N THR A 237 3.13 7.44 24.30
CA THR A 237 3.50 8.40 23.25
C THR A 237 2.22 8.95 22.63
N ALA A 238 2.07 10.27 22.66
CA ALA A 238 0.95 10.97 22.04
C ALA A 238 1.31 11.46 20.64
N SER A 239 0.32 11.50 19.77
CA SER A 239 0.41 12.10 18.44
C SER A 239 -0.90 12.82 18.14
N TRP A 240 -0.84 13.95 17.45
CA TRP A 240 -2.02 14.69 17.04
C TRP A 240 -1.85 15.24 15.63
N GLY A 241 -2.95 15.53 14.96
CA GLY A 241 -2.92 16.08 13.61
C GLY A 241 -4.13 16.95 13.32
N MET A 242 -3.94 17.88 12.38
CA MET A 242 -4.98 18.75 11.85
C MET A 242 -4.95 18.70 10.33
N ARG A 243 -6.13 18.81 9.71
CA ARG A 243 -6.26 18.81 8.25
C ARG A 243 -7.33 19.77 7.78
N GLY A 244 -7.14 20.29 6.58
CA GLY A 244 -8.12 21.12 5.87
C GLY A 244 -8.18 20.71 4.41
N ALA A 245 -9.39 20.63 3.87
CA ALA A 245 -9.64 20.38 2.47
C ALA A 245 -10.63 21.44 1.94
N PHE A 246 -10.22 22.11 0.88
CA PHE A 246 -11.05 23.08 0.16
C PHE A 246 -11.17 22.65 -1.30
N SER A 247 -12.40 22.55 -1.79
CA SER A 247 -12.65 22.14 -3.16
C SER A 247 -13.67 23.06 -3.82
N LEU A 248 -13.40 23.41 -5.07
CA LEU A 248 -14.31 23.99 -6.05
C LEU A 248 -14.32 23.07 -7.28
N PRO A 249 -15.27 23.21 -8.22
CA PRO A 249 -15.32 22.36 -9.41
C PRO A 249 -14.03 22.33 -10.24
N ALA A 250 -13.26 23.41 -10.24
CA ALA A 250 -12.00 23.51 -10.99
C ALA A 250 -10.74 23.47 -10.11
N PHE A 251 -10.87 23.49 -8.79
CA PHE A 251 -9.73 23.66 -7.89
C PHE A 251 -9.93 22.86 -6.60
N ASN A 252 -8.89 22.11 -6.21
CA ASN A 252 -8.87 21.36 -4.94
C ASN A 252 -7.54 21.61 -4.24
N VAL A 253 -7.59 21.89 -2.92
CA VAL A 253 -6.40 21.99 -2.04
C VAL A 253 -6.64 21.17 -0.80
N ASN A 254 -5.64 20.36 -0.42
CA ASN A 254 -5.62 19.65 0.85
C ASN A 254 -4.32 19.97 1.57
N ALA A 255 -4.43 20.28 2.85
CA ALA A 255 -3.32 20.50 3.76
C ALA A 255 -3.49 19.63 5.01
N GLU A 256 -2.44 18.97 5.43
CA GLU A 256 -2.45 18.16 6.66
C GLU A 256 -1.13 18.35 7.40
N TYR A 257 -1.21 18.48 8.72
CA TYR A 257 -0.06 18.50 9.60
C TYR A 257 -0.28 17.52 10.74
N ALA A 258 0.75 16.75 11.08
CA ALA A 258 0.73 15.89 12.26
C ALA A 258 2.03 15.99 13.03
N HIS A 259 1.92 15.83 14.35
CA HIS A 259 3.02 15.84 15.31
C HIS A 259 2.98 14.58 16.16
N LYS A 260 4.15 14.06 16.52
CA LYS A 260 4.35 12.91 17.40
C LYS A 260 5.36 13.30 18.47
N ASP A 261 5.04 13.01 19.73
CA ASP A 261 5.96 13.17 20.85
C ASP A 261 7.17 12.21 20.73
N TYR A 262 8.08 12.30 21.69
CA TYR A 262 9.24 11.42 21.78
C TYR A 262 8.83 9.95 21.73
N ASP A 263 9.33 9.24 20.74
CA ASP A 263 9.08 7.83 20.53
C ASP A 263 10.38 7.11 20.14
N PRO A 264 11.31 6.90 21.11
CA PRO A 264 12.52 6.16 20.84
C PRO A 264 12.16 4.73 20.43
N ASN A 265 12.50 4.37 19.22
CA ASN A 265 12.19 3.08 18.63
C ASN A 265 13.33 2.60 17.72
N ARG A 266 13.24 1.36 17.26
CA ARG A 266 14.30 0.74 16.44
C ARG A 266 14.51 1.46 15.11
N THR A 267 13.46 1.99 14.50
CA THR A 267 13.56 2.69 13.20
C THR A 267 14.37 3.98 13.30
N ASN A 268 14.30 4.70 14.44
CA ASN A 268 15.05 5.94 14.64
C ASN A 268 16.33 5.77 15.47
N GLY A 269 16.76 4.52 15.76
CA GLY A 269 17.94 4.26 16.57
C GLY A 269 17.78 4.63 18.05
N PHE A 270 16.55 4.61 18.56
CA PHE A 270 16.19 4.93 19.95
C PHE A 270 16.58 6.34 20.40
N ILE A 271 16.49 7.33 19.51
CA ILE A 271 16.68 8.74 19.83
C ILE A 271 15.41 9.37 20.42
N PHE A 272 15.59 10.36 21.30
CA PHE A 272 14.51 11.15 21.91
C PHE A 272 14.22 12.40 21.09
N ARG A 273 13.71 12.20 19.89
CA ARG A 273 13.30 13.28 19.00
C ARG A 273 11.81 13.23 18.72
N PRO A 274 11.08 14.37 18.81
CA PRO A 274 9.69 14.43 18.35
C PRO A 274 9.65 14.23 16.83
N GLY A 275 8.51 13.81 16.33
CA GLY A 275 8.28 13.64 14.90
C GLY A 275 7.27 14.65 14.37
N SER A 276 7.39 15.01 13.09
CA SER A 276 6.40 15.84 12.42
C SER A 276 6.25 15.49 10.95
N VAL A 277 5.06 15.72 10.39
CA VAL A 277 4.80 15.66 8.96
C VAL A 277 3.90 16.80 8.54
N ALA A 278 4.26 17.46 7.44
CA ALA A 278 3.45 18.47 6.78
C ALA A 278 3.23 18.04 5.33
N LEU A 279 1.98 18.07 4.88
CA LEU A 279 1.52 17.68 3.56
C LEU A 279 0.68 18.80 2.96
N LEU A 280 0.96 19.17 1.71
CA LEU A 280 0.16 20.08 0.92
C LEU A 280 -0.01 19.50 -0.48
N THR A 281 -1.24 19.43 -0.97
CA THR A 281 -1.54 19.06 -2.35
C THR A 281 -2.54 20.02 -2.96
N ALA A 282 -2.37 20.33 -4.24
CA ALA A 282 -3.31 21.14 -5.01
C ALA A 282 -3.53 20.55 -6.40
N THR A 283 -4.78 20.62 -6.87
CA THR A 283 -5.16 20.23 -8.22
C THR A 283 -5.95 21.35 -8.85
N TYR A 284 -5.61 21.70 -10.09
CA TYR A 284 -6.34 22.70 -10.87
C TYR A 284 -6.78 22.10 -12.21
N LEU A 285 -8.05 22.30 -12.54
CA LEU A 285 -8.69 21.79 -13.76
C LEU A 285 -9.10 22.97 -14.63
N TRP A 286 -8.72 22.95 -15.90
CA TRP A 286 -9.18 23.94 -16.87
C TRP A 286 -9.38 23.31 -18.24
N GLY A 287 -10.57 23.45 -18.77
CA GLY A 287 -10.94 22.88 -20.07
C GLY A 287 -10.73 21.37 -20.12
N LYS A 288 -9.70 20.92 -20.83
CA LYS A 288 -9.32 19.50 -20.97
C LYS A 288 -8.00 19.17 -20.28
N SER A 289 -7.51 20.08 -19.46
CA SER A 289 -6.21 19.97 -18.82
C SER A 289 -6.36 19.93 -17.30
N SER A 290 -5.41 19.29 -16.64
CA SER A 290 -5.27 19.28 -15.19
C SER A 290 -3.82 19.44 -14.79
N LEU A 291 -3.60 20.16 -13.69
CA LEU A 291 -2.32 20.30 -13.04
C LEU A 291 -2.45 19.83 -11.59
N PHE A 292 -1.64 18.89 -11.21
CA PHE A 292 -1.45 18.46 -9.83
C PHE A 292 -0.08 18.91 -9.33
N VAL A 293 -0.01 19.44 -8.12
CA VAL A 293 1.23 19.72 -7.42
C VAL A 293 1.10 19.27 -5.96
N GLY A 294 2.17 18.77 -5.39
CA GLY A 294 2.20 18.34 -4.01
C GLY A 294 3.58 18.46 -3.40
N ALA A 295 3.61 18.72 -2.10
CA ALA A 295 4.81 18.78 -1.28
C ALA A 295 4.56 18.11 0.07
N ARG A 296 5.55 17.36 0.54
CA ARG A 296 5.53 16.78 1.89
C ARG A 296 6.90 16.89 2.53
N ARG A 297 6.91 17.35 3.77
CA ARG A 297 8.06 17.22 4.67
C ARG A 297 7.71 16.22 5.76
N SER A 298 8.54 15.22 5.96
CA SER A 298 8.45 14.29 7.09
C SER A 298 9.76 14.29 7.87
N GLU A 299 9.67 14.17 9.18
CA GLU A 299 10.82 14.10 10.07
C GLU A 299 10.49 13.21 11.26
N ASN A 300 11.24 12.10 11.43
CA ASN A 300 11.09 11.14 12.53
C ASN A 300 9.63 10.70 12.80
N PHE A 301 8.83 10.53 11.74
CA PHE A 301 7.39 10.30 11.84
C PHE A 301 6.96 8.85 11.55
N ASP A 302 7.84 7.87 11.79
CA ASP A 302 7.43 6.46 11.85
C ASP A 302 6.75 6.19 13.20
N SER A 303 5.54 5.63 13.16
CA SER A 303 4.77 5.30 14.36
C SER A 303 4.39 3.83 14.33
N ARG A 304 4.72 3.11 15.40
CA ARG A 304 4.45 1.67 15.55
C ARG A 304 3.89 1.38 16.93
N SER A 305 3.07 0.33 17.04
CA SER A 305 2.55 -0.07 18.36
C SER A 305 3.60 -0.77 19.23
N SER A 306 4.67 -1.32 18.62
CA SER A 306 5.85 -1.81 19.36
C SER A 306 7.10 -1.09 18.87
N ARG A 307 7.91 -0.59 19.79
CA ARG A 307 9.15 0.14 19.49
C ARG A 307 10.29 -0.75 19.02
N LEU A 308 10.18 -2.05 19.20
CA LEU A 308 11.14 -3.04 18.66
C LEU A 308 10.74 -3.56 17.29
N ALA A 309 9.56 -3.22 16.78
CA ALA A 309 9.08 -3.67 15.48
C ALA A 309 9.90 -3.10 14.32
N GLU A 310 10.16 -3.93 13.32
CA GLU A 310 10.92 -3.61 12.11
C GLU A 310 10.10 -3.77 10.83
N GLY A 311 10.66 -3.33 9.73
CA GLY A 311 10.08 -3.50 8.40
C GLY A 311 8.66 -2.92 8.30
N ASN A 312 7.67 -3.75 8.02
CA ASN A 312 6.26 -3.36 7.92
C ASN A 312 5.42 -3.75 9.15
N ALA A 313 6.05 -4.37 10.16
CA ALA A 313 5.34 -4.86 11.33
C ALA A 313 4.78 -3.73 12.21
N LEU A 314 3.54 -3.91 12.66
CA LEU A 314 2.88 -3.11 13.70
C LEU A 314 2.85 -1.60 13.44
N ARG A 315 2.89 -1.17 12.18
CA ARG A 315 2.77 0.24 11.79
C ARG A 315 1.40 0.79 12.16
N LEU A 316 1.37 2.02 12.68
CA LEU A 316 0.17 2.75 13.04
C LEU A 316 -0.19 3.82 12.02
N ASN A 317 0.80 4.34 11.30
CA ASN A 317 0.64 5.43 10.35
C ASN A 317 1.10 5.03 8.95
N PHE A 318 0.74 5.84 7.96
CA PHE A 318 1.08 5.62 6.57
C PHE A 318 1.60 6.91 5.94
N LEU A 319 2.86 6.86 5.50
CA LEU A 319 3.51 7.93 4.76
C LEU A 319 3.56 7.53 3.28
N GLN A 320 2.53 7.90 2.53
CA GLN A 320 2.46 7.59 1.11
C GLN A 320 3.66 8.23 0.35
N PRO A 321 4.38 7.49 -0.52
CA PRO A 321 5.43 8.06 -1.32
C PRO A 321 4.88 9.14 -2.26
N PHE A 322 5.62 10.23 -2.36
CA PHE A 322 5.32 11.33 -3.28
C PHE A 322 5.99 11.10 -4.63
N THR A 323 5.64 9.97 -5.23
CA THR A 323 6.10 9.56 -6.57
C THR A 323 4.92 9.02 -7.36
N LYS A 324 5.02 9.03 -8.68
CA LYS A 324 4.02 8.36 -9.52
C LYS A 324 4.06 6.85 -9.19
N GLN A 325 2.90 6.27 -8.91
CA GLN A 325 2.78 4.82 -8.84
C GLN A 325 2.87 4.26 -10.25
N GLN A 326 4.01 3.63 -10.56
CA GLN A 326 4.28 3.05 -11.86
C GLN A 326 3.51 1.73 -12.02
N THR A 327 2.90 1.55 -13.19
CA THR A 327 2.15 0.34 -13.55
C THR A 327 2.93 -0.59 -14.47
N TYR A 328 4.01 -0.09 -15.07
CA TYR A 328 4.86 -0.82 -16.00
C TYR A 328 6.08 -1.40 -15.27
N SER A 329 6.41 -2.66 -15.57
CA SER A 329 7.39 -3.45 -14.81
C SER A 329 8.76 -2.79 -14.69
N LEU A 330 9.33 -2.29 -15.79
CA LEU A 330 10.67 -1.68 -15.76
C LEU A 330 10.65 -0.26 -15.18
N ALA A 331 9.55 0.48 -15.29
CA ALA A 331 9.40 1.76 -14.62
C ALA A 331 9.22 1.61 -13.10
N ALA A 332 8.74 0.44 -12.65
CA ALA A 332 8.62 0.07 -11.24
C ALA A 332 9.81 -0.72 -10.69
N PHE A 333 10.91 -0.86 -11.44
CA PHE A 333 12.02 -1.73 -11.08
C PHE A 333 12.80 -1.23 -9.85
N TYR A 334 12.95 0.09 -9.71
CA TYR A 334 13.50 0.75 -8.51
C TYR A 334 12.42 1.59 -7.82
N PRO A 335 11.53 0.94 -7.06
CA PRO A 335 10.40 1.63 -6.44
C PRO A 335 10.87 2.46 -5.25
N TYR A 336 10.41 3.72 -5.20
CA TYR A 336 10.72 4.59 -4.08
C TYR A 336 9.78 4.36 -2.89
N ALA A 337 10.35 4.17 -1.71
CA ALA A 337 9.64 4.16 -0.44
C ALA A 337 9.99 5.40 0.38
N THR A 338 8.99 6.00 1.02
CA THR A 338 9.18 7.14 1.92
C THR A 338 10.19 6.84 3.00
N GLN A 339 11.10 7.79 3.25
CA GLN A 339 12.07 7.71 4.33
C GLN A 339 11.48 8.28 5.62
N PRO A 340 11.04 7.43 6.56
CA PRO A 340 10.31 7.88 7.75
C PRO A 340 11.19 8.72 8.70
N ASN A 341 12.51 8.55 8.63
CA ASN A 341 13.48 9.31 9.43
C ASN A 341 13.76 10.72 8.90
N GLY A 342 13.22 11.07 7.74
CA GLY A 342 13.18 12.45 7.28
C GLY A 342 13.47 12.64 5.80
N GLU A 343 12.53 13.32 5.14
CA GLU A 343 12.65 13.74 3.73
C GLU A 343 11.79 14.97 3.43
N TRP A 344 12.17 15.70 2.40
CA TRP A 344 11.32 16.52 1.58
C TRP A 344 10.97 15.78 0.30
N ALA A 345 9.70 15.73 -0.03
CA ALA A 345 9.22 15.10 -1.27
C ALA A 345 8.27 16.03 -2.01
N PHE A 346 8.46 16.12 -3.32
CA PHE A 346 7.67 16.95 -4.23
C PHE A 346 7.16 16.10 -5.40
N GLN A 347 5.94 16.37 -5.85
CA GLN A 347 5.37 15.72 -7.01
C GLN A 347 4.57 16.72 -7.84
N GLY A 348 4.69 16.63 -9.16
CA GLY A 348 3.88 17.38 -10.11
C GLY A 348 3.41 16.49 -11.23
N ALA A 349 2.19 16.75 -11.74
CA ALA A 349 1.68 16.10 -12.94
C ALA A 349 0.81 17.07 -13.74
N PHE A 350 1.03 17.08 -15.03
CA PHE A 350 0.22 17.82 -16.01
C PHE A 350 -0.38 16.84 -16.99
N ASP A 351 -1.71 16.83 -17.10
CA ASP A 351 -2.45 16.00 -18.04
C ASP A 351 -3.27 16.91 -18.97
N THR A 352 -3.25 16.62 -20.26
CA THR A 352 -4.08 17.34 -21.24
C THR A 352 -4.56 16.43 -22.37
N SER A 353 -5.72 16.75 -22.92
CA SER A 353 -6.30 16.03 -24.05
C SER A 353 -6.43 16.96 -25.28
N ILE A 354 -5.65 16.68 -26.30
CA ILE A 354 -5.62 17.41 -27.58
C ILE A 354 -6.55 16.67 -28.56
N SER A 355 -7.47 17.38 -29.17
CA SER A 355 -8.37 16.82 -30.18
C SER A 355 -7.91 17.24 -31.57
N ASP A 356 -7.61 16.28 -32.46
CA ASP A 356 -7.34 16.53 -33.87
C ASP A 356 -8.65 16.73 -34.65
N GLY A 357 -8.69 17.77 -35.48
CA GLY A 357 -9.63 17.92 -36.58
C GLY A 357 -10.72 18.98 -36.42
N SER A 358 -10.76 19.88 -37.37
CA SER A 358 -11.81 20.88 -37.64
C SER A 358 -12.86 20.38 -38.65
N GLY A 359 -12.91 19.10 -39.00
CA GLY A 359 -13.81 18.53 -40.00
C GLY A 359 -14.96 17.68 -39.41
N LYS A 360 -15.98 17.39 -40.23
CA LYS A 360 -17.16 16.57 -39.90
C LYS A 360 -16.86 15.09 -39.56
N GLY A 361 -15.57 14.70 -39.39
CA GLY A 361 -15.13 13.37 -39.03
C GLY A 361 -15.01 13.14 -37.50
N LYS A 362 -14.94 11.86 -37.07
CA LYS A 362 -14.74 11.48 -35.64
C LYS A 362 -13.44 12.11 -35.13
N ARG A 363 -13.55 13.05 -34.18
CA ARG A 363 -12.41 13.69 -33.51
C ARG A 363 -11.56 12.64 -32.82
N ARG A 364 -10.29 12.52 -33.18
CA ARG A 364 -9.31 11.68 -32.50
C ARG A 364 -8.75 12.45 -31.31
N LYS A 365 -8.62 11.79 -30.18
CA LYS A 365 -8.05 12.37 -28.95
C LYS A 365 -6.66 11.82 -28.75
N THR A 366 -5.70 12.70 -28.52
CA THR A 366 -4.37 12.39 -28.03
C THR A 366 -4.26 12.92 -26.60
N ASN A 367 -3.98 12.06 -25.64
CA ASN A 367 -3.73 12.48 -24.26
C ASN A 367 -2.23 12.55 -24.04
N LEU A 368 -1.77 13.67 -23.49
CA LEU A 368 -0.40 13.91 -23.07
C LEU A 368 -0.38 14.01 -21.55
N LYS A 369 0.51 13.26 -20.91
CA LYS A 369 0.78 13.33 -19.50
C LYS A 369 2.27 13.60 -19.28
N ILE A 370 2.59 14.62 -18.50
CA ILE A 370 3.95 14.93 -18.04
C ILE A 370 3.93 14.87 -16.53
N TYR A 371 4.89 14.20 -15.94
CA TYR A 371 4.98 14.07 -14.48
C TYR A 371 6.42 14.15 -14.00
N GLY A 372 6.57 14.55 -12.76
CA GLY A 372 7.87 14.57 -12.08
C GLY A 372 7.73 14.40 -10.58
N SER A 373 8.74 13.79 -9.98
CA SER A 373 8.85 13.56 -8.54
C SER A 373 10.28 13.81 -8.10
N LEU A 374 10.43 14.35 -6.89
CA LEU A 374 11.73 14.63 -6.28
C LEU A 374 11.65 14.32 -4.78
N ALA A 375 12.56 13.50 -4.28
CA ALA A 375 12.73 13.26 -2.85
C ALA A 375 14.16 13.54 -2.44
N MET A 376 14.32 14.34 -1.39
CA MET A 376 15.59 14.79 -0.82
C MET A 376 15.64 14.47 0.66
N GLY A 377 16.76 13.97 1.16
CA GLY A 377 16.99 13.81 2.59
C GLY A 377 17.02 15.16 3.32
N LEU A 378 16.70 15.15 4.61
CA LEU A 378 16.82 16.34 5.44
C LEU A 378 18.29 16.61 5.78
N ARG A 379 18.67 17.90 5.80
CA ARG A 379 19.96 18.32 6.36
C ARG A 379 19.90 18.18 7.88
N LYS A 380 20.65 17.21 8.41
CA LYS A 380 20.73 16.90 9.83
C LYS A 380 22.04 17.41 10.43
N HIS A 381 21.92 18.10 11.57
CA HIS A 381 23.04 18.48 12.41
C HIS A 381 23.04 17.56 13.63
N TRP A 382 23.95 16.59 13.62
CA TRP A 382 24.00 15.55 14.66
C TRP A 382 24.49 16.13 15.99
N VAL A 383 23.85 15.71 17.09
CA VAL A 383 24.30 16.02 18.45
C VAL A 383 25.55 15.19 18.71
N ARG A 384 26.64 15.86 19.12
CA ARG A 384 27.87 15.19 19.52
C ARG A 384 27.84 14.89 21.02
N SER A 385 28.12 13.65 21.39
CA SER A 385 28.36 13.28 22.79
C SER A 385 29.79 13.60 23.17
N GLU A 386 30.02 14.15 24.38
CA GLU A 386 31.38 14.33 24.91
C GLU A 386 32.04 12.94 25.07
N GLY A 387 33.25 12.78 24.54
CA GLY A 387 34.02 11.52 24.58
C GLY A 387 33.84 10.60 23.36
N GLU A 388 33.21 11.06 22.30
CA GLU A 388 32.97 10.26 21.08
C GLU A 388 34.27 10.16 20.25
N THR A 389 34.76 8.93 20.06
CA THR A 389 36.04 8.65 19.35
C THR A 389 35.87 8.47 17.84
N ASN A 390 34.63 8.23 17.37
CA ASN A 390 34.33 8.01 15.95
C ASN A 390 33.28 9.00 15.43
N PRO A 391 33.67 10.08 14.75
CA PRO A 391 32.74 11.08 14.22
C PRO A 391 31.89 10.56 13.03
N SER A 392 32.23 9.41 12.44
CA SER A 392 31.53 8.85 11.27
C SER A 392 30.34 7.99 11.63
N ALA A 393 30.21 7.52 12.87
CA ALA A 393 29.12 6.70 13.37
C ALA A 393 28.81 7.03 14.84
N PRO A 394 28.16 8.17 15.13
CA PRO A 394 27.85 8.56 16.49
C PRO A 394 26.86 7.59 17.12
N GLU A 395 27.16 7.19 18.36
CA GLU A 395 26.21 6.40 19.15
C GLU A 395 25.09 7.31 19.68
N LEU A 396 23.98 7.35 18.93
CA LEU A 396 22.88 8.31 19.16
C LEU A 396 21.80 7.81 20.12
N MET A 397 21.81 6.52 20.43
CA MET A 397 20.82 5.92 21.34
C MET A 397 20.72 6.66 22.67
N GLY A 398 19.52 7.10 23.03
CA GLY A 398 19.29 7.83 24.28
C GLY A 398 19.66 9.31 24.26
N THR A 399 19.99 9.88 23.09
CA THR A 399 20.20 11.32 22.89
C THR A 399 19.06 11.95 22.11
N ASP A 400 19.08 13.29 21.95
CA ASP A 400 18.17 14.02 21.06
C ASP A 400 18.45 13.77 19.56
N GLY A 401 19.52 13.04 19.25
CA GLY A 401 19.89 12.58 17.92
C GLY A 401 20.45 13.68 17.03
N TYR A 402 19.61 14.58 16.54
CA TYR A 402 19.99 15.63 15.59
C TYR A 402 19.04 16.82 15.66
N THR A 403 19.41 17.95 15.03
CA THR A 403 18.53 19.06 14.69
C THR A 403 18.41 19.22 13.18
N THR A 404 17.36 19.87 12.70
CA THR A 404 17.17 20.12 11.26
C THR A 404 16.70 21.55 11.04
N ASP A 405 17.11 22.13 9.92
CA ASP A 405 16.47 23.33 9.39
C ASP A 405 15.20 22.94 8.63
N PHE A 406 14.14 23.74 8.75
CA PHE A 406 12.86 23.39 8.13
C PHE A 406 12.98 23.16 6.61
N PHE A 407 13.66 24.06 5.90
CA PHE A 407 13.90 23.94 4.45
C PHE A 407 15.24 23.29 4.10
N GLY A 408 15.99 22.79 5.11
CA GLY A 408 17.29 22.17 4.91
C GLY A 408 17.17 20.83 4.18
N MET A 409 17.61 20.79 2.94
CA MET A 409 17.67 19.57 2.12
C MET A 409 19.14 19.18 1.90
N LYS A 410 19.41 17.89 1.88
CA LYS A 410 20.70 17.30 1.58
C LYS A 410 20.46 15.91 0.96
N ASP A 411 21.36 15.47 0.12
CA ASP A 411 21.36 14.15 -0.52
C ASP A 411 20.09 13.84 -1.34
N LEU A 412 20.29 13.62 -2.62
CA LEU A 412 19.22 13.14 -3.49
C LEU A 412 18.87 11.69 -3.11
N LEU A 413 17.61 11.43 -2.81
CA LEU A 413 17.09 10.10 -2.56
C LEU A 413 16.49 9.50 -3.83
N PHE A 414 15.62 10.26 -4.48
CA PHE A 414 14.93 9.84 -5.70
C PHE A 414 14.56 11.06 -6.55
N ARG A 415 14.68 10.90 -7.85
CA ARG A 415 14.15 11.85 -8.83
C ARG A 415 13.57 11.10 -10.01
N GLU A 416 12.43 11.57 -10.49
CA GLU A 416 11.76 11.00 -11.65
C GLU A 416 11.19 12.13 -12.51
N ILE A 417 11.33 12.00 -13.83
CA ILE A 417 10.60 12.81 -14.79
C ILE A 417 10.14 11.91 -15.94
N GLY A 418 8.89 12.04 -16.36
CA GLY A 418 8.36 11.21 -17.42
C GLY A 418 7.32 11.90 -18.26
N VAL A 419 7.17 11.39 -19.47
CA VAL A 419 6.15 11.79 -20.43
C VAL A 419 5.46 10.56 -21.00
N GLU A 420 4.13 10.62 -21.09
CA GLU A 420 3.31 9.57 -21.71
C GLU A 420 2.37 10.21 -22.75
N VAL A 421 2.32 9.60 -23.92
CA VAL A 421 1.41 9.97 -25.00
C VAL A 421 0.52 8.77 -25.28
N SER A 422 -0.79 8.91 -25.09
CA SER A 422 -1.75 7.89 -25.46
C SER A 422 -2.68 8.38 -26.55
N ARG A 423 -2.91 7.55 -27.58
CA ARG A 423 -3.75 7.89 -28.72
C ARG A 423 -4.61 6.72 -29.18
N LYS A 424 -5.87 6.99 -29.39
CA LYS A 424 -6.79 6.10 -30.10
C LYS A 424 -6.76 6.43 -31.59
N VAL A 425 -6.04 5.61 -32.35
CA VAL A 425 -5.84 5.81 -33.81
C VAL A 425 -7.09 5.42 -34.61
N SER A 426 -7.73 4.30 -34.20
CA SER A 426 -8.95 3.81 -34.84
C SER A 426 -9.90 3.23 -33.77
N GLN A 427 -11.02 2.66 -34.19
CA GLN A 427 -11.91 1.93 -33.29
C GLN A 427 -11.24 0.65 -32.75
N ASN A 428 -10.30 0.12 -33.52
CA ASN A 428 -9.66 -1.18 -33.26
C ASN A 428 -8.22 -1.07 -32.77
N TYR A 429 -7.62 0.14 -32.80
CA TYR A 429 -6.24 0.31 -32.38
C TYR A 429 -6.03 1.55 -31.53
N SER A 430 -5.33 1.38 -30.42
CA SER A 430 -4.80 2.45 -29.57
C SER A 430 -3.41 2.09 -29.09
N PHE A 431 -2.60 3.11 -28.80
CA PHE A 431 -1.27 2.91 -28.25
C PHE A 431 -0.96 3.90 -27.12
N VAL A 432 0.02 3.53 -26.32
CA VAL A 432 0.72 4.39 -25.35
C VAL A 432 2.20 4.35 -25.68
N LEU A 433 2.83 5.52 -25.73
CA LEU A 433 4.28 5.69 -25.76
C LEU A 433 4.68 6.42 -24.49
N GLY A 434 5.72 5.95 -23.85
CA GLY A 434 6.25 6.54 -22.63
C GLY A 434 7.76 6.63 -22.63
N TYR A 435 8.24 7.67 -21.97
CA TYR A 435 9.64 7.83 -21.59
C TYR A 435 9.71 8.28 -20.14
N THR A 436 10.59 7.66 -19.36
CA THR A 436 10.84 8.02 -17.95
C THR A 436 12.32 8.04 -17.71
N HIS A 437 12.82 9.09 -17.09
CA HIS A 437 14.15 9.16 -16.49
C HIS A 437 14.01 9.06 -14.98
N GLN A 438 14.81 8.19 -14.34
CA GLN A 438 14.85 8.01 -12.89
C GLN A 438 16.29 8.05 -12.38
N ASP A 439 16.46 8.70 -11.23
CA ASP A 439 17.65 8.61 -10.40
C ASP A 439 17.27 8.01 -9.05
N TYR A 440 17.86 6.89 -8.70
CA TYR A 440 17.58 6.15 -7.48
C TYR A 440 18.86 6.01 -6.66
N ASN A 441 18.90 6.59 -5.46
CA ASN A 441 20.07 6.51 -4.60
C ASN A 441 20.10 5.18 -3.84
N GLN A 442 20.74 4.17 -4.45
CA GLN A 442 20.77 2.81 -3.91
C GLN A 442 21.47 2.74 -2.56
N ARG A 443 22.57 3.48 -2.38
CA ARG A 443 23.32 3.48 -1.12
C ARG A 443 22.47 3.96 0.06
N LEU A 444 21.72 5.05 -0.10
CA LEU A 444 20.93 5.62 0.99
C LEU A 444 19.62 4.85 1.23
N LEU A 445 19.03 4.27 0.16
CA LEU A 445 17.72 3.61 0.25
C LEU A 445 17.82 2.12 0.58
N GLN A 446 18.90 1.44 0.13
CA GLN A 446 19.09 0.00 0.33
C GLN A 446 20.30 -0.33 1.23
N GLY A 447 21.13 0.65 1.58
CA GLY A 447 22.31 0.46 2.42
C GLY A 447 23.52 -0.15 1.69
N HIS A 448 23.43 -0.38 0.39
CA HIS A 448 24.52 -0.89 -0.45
C HIS A 448 24.46 -0.25 -1.84
N ALA A 449 25.61 -0.25 -2.53
CA ALA A 449 25.71 0.15 -3.93
C ALA A 449 26.67 -0.79 -4.66
N ALA A 450 26.23 -1.36 -5.78
CA ALA A 450 27.05 -2.26 -6.57
C ALA A 450 28.09 -1.50 -7.41
N ASN A 451 27.66 -0.47 -8.16
CA ASN A 451 28.52 0.34 -9.05
C ASN A 451 28.07 1.81 -9.04
N GLY A 452 28.49 2.55 -8.03
CA GLY A 452 28.08 3.95 -7.83
C GLY A 452 26.86 4.09 -6.92
N ASP A 453 26.74 5.25 -6.28
CA ASP A 453 25.73 5.50 -5.25
C ASP A 453 24.32 5.68 -5.83
N ILE A 454 24.22 6.21 -7.06
CA ILE A 454 22.96 6.57 -7.71
C ILE A 454 22.84 5.79 -9.02
N ILE A 455 21.71 5.11 -9.16
CA ILE A 455 21.32 4.43 -10.41
C ILE A 455 20.62 5.46 -11.28
N HIS A 456 21.21 5.75 -12.44
CA HIS A 456 20.61 6.57 -13.49
C HIS A 456 19.98 5.68 -14.53
N SER A 457 18.71 5.84 -14.79
CA SER A 457 17.99 5.00 -15.74
C SER A 457 17.13 5.79 -16.72
N HIS A 458 17.07 5.28 -17.94
CA HIS A 458 16.18 5.76 -19.01
C HIS A 458 15.27 4.61 -19.43
N ILE A 459 13.97 4.81 -19.32
CA ILE A 459 12.98 3.77 -19.53
C ILE A 459 12.08 4.17 -20.70
N PHE A 460 12.05 3.33 -21.70
CA PHE A 460 11.20 3.49 -22.89
C PHE A 460 10.06 2.50 -22.84
N LEU A 461 8.87 2.95 -23.20
CA LEU A 461 7.65 2.17 -23.15
C LEU A 461 6.87 2.27 -24.46
N TYR A 462 6.42 1.15 -24.93
CA TYR A 462 5.35 1.03 -25.94
C TYR A 462 4.30 0.04 -25.44
N GLU A 463 3.01 0.45 -25.47
CA GLU A 463 1.87 -0.44 -25.31
C GLU A 463 0.94 -0.27 -26.52
N GLY A 464 0.58 -1.37 -27.18
CA GLY A 464 -0.39 -1.42 -28.27
C GLY A 464 -1.60 -2.27 -27.86
N ARG A 465 -2.81 -1.79 -28.21
CA ARG A 465 -4.07 -2.55 -28.05
C ARG A 465 -4.75 -2.67 -29.40
N HIS A 466 -4.90 -3.91 -29.84
CA HIS A 466 -5.51 -4.29 -31.10
C HIS A 466 -6.81 -5.06 -30.84
N ARG A 467 -7.94 -4.46 -31.17
CA ARG A 467 -9.23 -5.15 -31.14
C ARG A 467 -9.42 -5.89 -32.46
N LEU A 468 -9.17 -7.19 -32.45
CA LEU A 468 -9.26 -8.04 -33.65
C LEU A 468 -10.71 -8.38 -33.99
N SER A 469 -11.56 -8.56 -32.97
CA SER A 469 -13.00 -8.76 -33.12
C SER A 469 -13.76 -8.15 -31.92
N THR A 470 -15.07 -8.33 -31.88
CA THR A 470 -15.88 -7.94 -30.70
C THR A 470 -15.51 -8.70 -29.44
N GLN A 471 -14.98 -9.92 -29.59
CA GLN A 471 -14.64 -10.82 -28.49
C GLN A 471 -13.13 -10.94 -28.25
N LEU A 472 -12.29 -10.55 -29.23
CA LEU A 472 -10.85 -10.79 -29.20
C LEU A 472 -10.08 -9.48 -29.21
N THR A 473 -9.31 -9.23 -28.13
CA THR A 473 -8.39 -8.09 -28.01
C THR A 473 -7.00 -8.59 -27.70
N LEU A 474 -6.03 -8.09 -28.46
CA LEU A 474 -4.60 -8.34 -28.25
C LEU A 474 -3.97 -7.08 -27.64
N ARG A 475 -3.27 -7.22 -26.53
CA ARG A 475 -2.43 -6.18 -25.93
C ARG A 475 -0.98 -6.63 -26.05
N THR A 476 -0.14 -5.74 -26.56
CA THR A 476 1.31 -5.93 -26.65
C THR A 476 1.99 -4.85 -25.83
N GLU A 477 3.04 -5.20 -25.11
CA GLU A 477 3.81 -4.25 -24.31
C GLU A 477 5.30 -4.54 -24.49
N LEU A 478 6.05 -3.49 -24.77
CA LEU A 478 7.52 -3.53 -24.90
C LEU A 478 8.09 -2.42 -24.03
N GLN A 479 9.09 -2.76 -23.24
CA GLN A 479 9.84 -1.81 -22.44
C GLN A 479 11.33 -2.06 -22.58
N TYR A 480 12.13 -0.99 -22.51
CA TYR A 480 13.58 -1.06 -22.42
C TYR A 480 14.08 -0.15 -21.32
N PHE A 481 14.86 -0.70 -20.42
CA PHE A 481 15.51 0.00 -19.30
C PHE A 481 17.00 0.06 -19.59
N LEU A 482 17.52 1.27 -19.73
CA LEU A 482 18.92 1.58 -20.01
C LEU A 482 19.58 2.12 -18.75
N SER A 483 20.60 1.43 -18.24
CA SER A 483 21.41 1.87 -17.11
C SER A 483 22.82 1.28 -17.19
N ARG A 484 23.81 2.04 -16.70
CA ARG A 484 25.20 1.56 -16.59
C ARG A 484 25.55 1.06 -15.19
N GLN A 485 24.64 1.23 -14.24
CA GLN A 485 24.82 0.87 -12.84
C GLN A 485 24.07 -0.41 -12.50
N ASP A 486 24.37 -1.00 -11.35
CA ASP A 486 23.73 -2.20 -10.78
C ASP A 486 23.70 -3.37 -11.78
N SER A 487 22.54 -3.87 -12.10
CA SER A 487 22.35 -5.01 -12.99
C SER A 487 22.33 -4.67 -14.50
N GLY A 488 22.55 -3.40 -14.86
CA GLY A 488 22.63 -2.93 -16.25
C GLY A 488 21.29 -2.86 -16.99
N ASP A 489 21.31 -3.15 -18.28
CA ASP A 489 20.17 -3.01 -19.17
C ASP A 489 19.19 -4.18 -19.05
N TRP A 490 17.89 -3.85 -19.16
CA TRP A 490 16.81 -4.82 -19.16
C TRP A 490 15.82 -4.56 -20.30
N CYS A 491 15.27 -5.65 -20.82
CA CYS A 491 14.19 -5.64 -21.79
C CYS A 491 12.99 -6.41 -21.23
N TYR A 492 11.79 -5.87 -21.42
CA TYR A 492 10.55 -6.54 -21.07
C TYR A 492 9.62 -6.56 -22.29
N GLY A 493 9.07 -7.75 -22.56
CA GLY A 493 8.05 -7.94 -23.57
C GLY A 493 6.87 -8.74 -23.03
N SER A 494 5.65 -8.35 -23.38
CA SER A 494 4.47 -9.14 -23.08
C SER A 494 3.42 -9.07 -24.18
N VAL A 495 2.68 -10.17 -24.29
CA VAL A 495 1.50 -10.32 -25.15
C VAL A 495 0.37 -10.87 -24.31
N GLU A 496 -0.76 -10.20 -24.33
CA GLU A 496 -1.99 -10.61 -23.65
C GLU A 496 -3.13 -10.71 -24.67
N CYS A 497 -3.81 -11.85 -24.67
CA CYS A 497 -4.94 -12.14 -25.51
C CYS A 497 -6.20 -12.27 -24.65
N SER A 498 -7.06 -11.26 -24.69
CA SER A 498 -8.36 -11.27 -23.98
C SER A 498 -9.43 -11.85 -24.89
N ILE A 499 -10.02 -12.95 -24.47
CA ILE A 499 -11.10 -13.68 -25.15
C ILE A 499 -12.37 -13.50 -24.31
N LEU A 500 -13.14 -12.47 -24.67
CA LEU A 500 -14.37 -12.13 -23.93
C LEU A 500 -15.45 -13.21 -24.12
N PRO A 501 -16.27 -13.47 -23.06
CA PRO A 501 -16.30 -12.75 -21.79
C PRO A 501 -15.43 -13.34 -20.69
N HIS A 502 -14.74 -14.47 -20.87
CA HIS A 502 -14.26 -15.27 -19.75
C HIS A 502 -12.75 -15.46 -19.66
N PHE A 503 -12.00 -15.44 -20.76
CA PHE A 503 -10.60 -15.91 -20.74
C PHE A 503 -9.60 -14.81 -21.07
N ILE A 504 -8.45 -14.88 -20.39
CA ILE A 504 -7.27 -14.07 -20.70
C ILE A 504 -6.06 -15.01 -20.71
N LEU A 505 -5.32 -14.99 -21.80
CA LEU A 505 -4.05 -15.71 -21.97
C LEU A 505 -2.93 -14.67 -22.04
N SER A 506 -1.83 -14.88 -21.36
CA SER A 506 -0.68 -13.99 -21.45
C SER A 506 0.64 -14.73 -21.44
N ALA A 507 1.61 -14.17 -22.13
CA ALA A 507 3.01 -14.56 -22.10
C ALA A 507 3.86 -13.31 -21.94
N SER A 508 4.89 -13.37 -21.10
CA SER A 508 5.83 -12.29 -20.90
C SER A 508 7.23 -12.82 -20.65
N ASP A 509 8.22 -11.99 -20.96
CA ASP A 509 9.61 -12.23 -20.65
C ASP A 509 10.28 -10.94 -20.18
N LEU A 510 11.01 -11.04 -19.07
CA LEU A 510 11.88 -10.00 -18.54
C LEU A 510 13.32 -10.51 -18.69
N TRP A 511 14.10 -9.85 -19.51
CA TRP A 511 15.44 -10.26 -19.88
C TRP A 511 16.49 -9.25 -19.41
N ASN A 512 17.49 -9.72 -18.62
CA ASN A 512 18.68 -8.95 -18.34
C ASN A 512 19.65 -9.01 -19.53
N VAL A 513 19.81 -7.90 -20.23
CA VAL A 513 20.61 -7.85 -21.47
C VAL A 513 22.10 -7.76 -21.19
N SER A 514 22.49 -7.08 -20.10
CA SER A 514 23.89 -6.67 -19.87
C SER A 514 24.73 -7.68 -19.11
N HIS A 515 24.29 -8.14 -17.95
CA HIS A 515 25.13 -8.87 -16.99
C HIS A 515 24.82 -10.35 -16.92
N ALA A 516 23.71 -10.73 -16.32
CA ALA A 516 23.36 -12.14 -16.10
C ALA A 516 22.88 -12.84 -17.36
N ARG A 517 22.36 -12.10 -18.34
CA ARG A 517 21.72 -12.61 -19.58
C ARG A 517 20.62 -13.61 -19.30
N GLU A 518 19.96 -13.49 -18.16
CA GLU A 518 18.90 -14.37 -17.69
C GLU A 518 17.54 -13.92 -18.17
N HIS A 519 16.67 -14.91 -18.39
CA HIS A 519 15.27 -14.75 -18.78
C HIS A 519 14.35 -15.12 -17.64
N TYR A 520 13.38 -14.26 -17.36
CA TYR A 520 12.33 -14.46 -16.37
C TYR A 520 10.98 -14.48 -17.10
N TYR A 521 10.70 -15.63 -17.70
CA TYR A 521 9.50 -15.85 -18.50
C TYR A 521 8.29 -16.22 -17.64
N MET A 522 7.10 -15.81 -18.06
CA MET A 522 5.84 -16.12 -17.41
C MET A 522 4.75 -16.39 -18.46
N PHE A 523 4.10 -17.53 -18.35
CA PHE A 523 2.89 -17.87 -19.09
C PHE A 523 1.74 -17.90 -18.11
N SER A 524 0.58 -17.29 -18.44
CA SER A 524 -0.59 -17.40 -17.60
C SER A 524 -1.89 -17.52 -18.40
N ALA A 525 -2.82 -18.25 -17.82
CA ALA A 525 -4.19 -18.40 -18.28
C ALA A 525 -5.12 -18.06 -17.14
N SER A 526 -6.07 -17.16 -17.33
CA SER A 526 -7.08 -16.84 -16.35
C SER A 526 -8.48 -16.98 -16.93
N GLY A 527 -9.38 -17.48 -16.11
CA GLY A 527 -10.80 -17.60 -16.40
C GLY A 527 -11.64 -16.93 -15.33
N SER A 528 -12.64 -16.13 -15.75
CA SER A 528 -13.50 -15.39 -14.87
C SER A 528 -14.96 -15.69 -15.21
N TRP A 529 -15.72 -16.15 -14.22
CA TRP A 529 -17.16 -16.37 -14.27
C TRP A 529 -17.83 -15.60 -13.13
N THR A 530 -19.13 -15.52 -13.10
CA THR A 530 -19.87 -14.69 -12.13
C THR A 530 -19.38 -14.80 -10.68
N ARG A 531 -19.01 -16.02 -10.25
CA ARG A 531 -18.60 -16.32 -8.87
C ARG A 531 -17.17 -16.82 -8.74
N HIS A 532 -16.56 -17.24 -9.84
CA HIS A 532 -15.28 -17.92 -9.85
C HIS A 532 -14.23 -17.13 -10.64
N ASN A 533 -13.05 -17.01 -10.07
CA ASN A 533 -11.88 -16.49 -10.74
C ASN A 533 -10.74 -17.49 -10.56
N VAL A 534 -10.18 -17.96 -11.66
CA VAL A 534 -9.07 -18.94 -11.65
C VAL A 534 -7.93 -18.36 -12.47
N ARG A 535 -6.73 -18.39 -11.94
CA ARG A 535 -5.52 -18.05 -12.67
C ARG A 535 -4.48 -19.14 -12.48
N LEU A 536 -3.99 -19.67 -13.59
CA LEU A 536 -2.89 -20.62 -13.64
C LEU A 536 -1.70 -19.93 -14.32
N SER A 537 -0.54 -19.96 -13.69
CA SER A 537 0.68 -19.35 -14.21
C SER A 537 1.85 -20.30 -14.08
N TYR A 538 2.71 -20.36 -15.08
CA TYR A 538 3.96 -21.10 -15.05
C TYR A 538 5.10 -20.22 -15.51
N GLY A 539 6.18 -20.17 -14.74
CA GLY A 539 7.35 -19.40 -15.12
C GLY A 539 8.33 -19.15 -13.98
N ARG A 540 9.25 -18.24 -14.26
CA ARG A 540 10.30 -17.79 -13.35
C ARG A 540 10.12 -16.29 -13.07
N THR A 541 10.14 -15.89 -11.81
CA THR A 541 10.11 -14.49 -11.39
C THR A 541 11.47 -14.03 -10.91
N CYS A 542 11.87 -12.81 -11.24
CA CYS A 542 13.09 -12.20 -10.71
C CYS A 542 12.91 -11.87 -9.22
N ALA A 543 13.98 -12.08 -8.43
CA ALA A 543 14.03 -11.55 -7.07
C ALA A 543 14.05 -10.03 -7.10
N GLY A 544 13.37 -9.39 -6.15
CA GLY A 544 13.36 -7.93 -6.08
C GLY A 544 12.43 -7.37 -5.03
N VAL A 545 12.43 -6.05 -4.93
CA VAL A 545 11.57 -5.31 -4.00
C VAL A 545 10.26 -4.96 -4.70
N ASN A 546 9.16 -5.51 -4.21
CA ASN A 546 7.83 -5.14 -4.66
C ASN A 546 7.22 -4.14 -3.69
N CYS A 547 6.69 -3.04 -4.24
CA CYS A 547 6.06 -1.98 -3.46
C CYS A 547 4.63 -1.73 -3.92
N SER A 548 3.74 -1.50 -2.96
CA SER A 548 2.38 -1.00 -3.18
C SER A 548 2.11 0.13 -2.20
N GLY A 549 1.71 1.30 -2.72
CA GLY A 549 1.45 2.47 -1.89
C GLY A 549 2.63 2.92 -1.00
N GLY A 550 3.88 2.58 -1.39
CA GLY A 550 5.10 2.92 -0.62
C GLY A 550 5.46 1.99 0.52
N ILE A 551 4.75 0.91 0.65
CA ILE A 551 5.14 -0.22 1.49
C ILE A 551 5.81 -1.24 0.60
N CYS A 552 7.03 -1.59 0.95
CA CYS A 552 7.87 -2.45 0.14
C CYS A 552 8.18 -3.76 0.86
N ARG A 553 8.26 -4.83 0.07
CA ARG A 553 8.67 -6.15 0.53
C ARG A 553 9.63 -6.75 -0.48
N TYR A 554 10.72 -7.34 0.01
CA TYR A 554 11.57 -8.18 -0.82
C TYR A 554 10.89 -9.51 -1.07
N LEU A 555 10.79 -9.91 -2.34
CA LEU A 555 10.35 -11.24 -2.75
C LEU A 555 11.52 -11.99 -3.38
N PRO A 556 11.78 -13.23 -2.96
CA PRO A 556 12.81 -14.05 -3.57
C PRO A 556 12.41 -14.48 -5.00
N GLU A 557 13.39 -14.91 -5.77
CA GLU A 557 13.14 -15.55 -7.06
C GLU A 557 12.29 -16.80 -6.86
N THR A 558 11.32 -17.00 -7.75
CA THR A 558 10.51 -18.22 -7.78
C THR A 558 10.51 -18.83 -9.17
N ASN A 559 10.42 -20.16 -9.26
CA ASN A 559 10.31 -20.87 -10.52
C ASN A 559 9.36 -22.06 -10.34
N GLY A 560 8.24 -22.06 -11.05
CA GLY A 560 7.25 -23.11 -10.90
C GLY A 560 5.87 -22.77 -11.40
N LEU A 561 4.90 -23.57 -10.98
CA LEU A 561 3.49 -23.45 -11.30
C LEU A 561 2.76 -22.74 -10.14
N THR A 562 1.99 -21.71 -10.45
CA THR A 562 1.15 -20.99 -9.48
C THR A 562 -0.31 -21.11 -9.88
N LEU A 563 -1.16 -21.48 -8.94
CA LEU A 563 -2.62 -21.49 -9.08
C LEU A 563 -3.22 -20.53 -8.07
N SER A 564 -4.00 -19.56 -8.56
CA SER A 564 -4.81 -18.68 -7.72
C SER A 564 -6.29 -18.92 -8.01
N TYR A 565 -7.05 -19.11 -6.95
CA TYR A 565 -8.50 -19.32 -7.03
C TYR A 565 -9.24 -18.37 -6.09
N LEU A 566 -10.25 -17.70 -6.63
CA LEU A 566 -11.16 -16.84 -5.88
C LEU A 566 -12.61 -17.28 -6.14
N LEU A 567 -13.37 -17.50 -5.07
CA LEU A 567 -14.79 -17.79 -5.08
C LEU A 567 -15.54 -16.74 -4.26
N ASN A 568 -16.62 -16.18 -4.80
CA ASN A 568 -17.52 -15.27 -4.09
C ASN A 568 -18.96 -15.82 -4.17
N LEU A 569 -19.59 -16.04 -3.01
CA LEU A 569 -20.93 -16.60 -2.85
C LEU A 569 -21.87 -15.61 -2.19
#